data_9930e8946f52b01e41a324ce204e68ec
#
_entry.id   9930e8946f52b01e41a324ce204e68ec
#
_cell.length_a   1.000
_cell.length_b   1.000
_cell.length_c   1.000
_cell.angle_alpha   90.00
_cell.angle_beta   90.00
_cell.angle_gamma   90.00
#
_symmetry.space_group_name_H-M   'P 1'
#
loop_
_entity.id
_entity.type
_entity.pdbx_description
1 polymer ?
#
loop_
_entity_poly.entity_id
_entity_poly.type
_entity_poly.pdbx_seq_one_letter_code
_entity_poly.pdbx_strand_id
1 'polypeptide(L)'
;FILLPLSDAGLPKDVEEKKQIINTIYDKALSLGMAHEDIVVDGLVATIGANPKAAIECYETIAYCKDEKKLPTICGLSNISFGLPERMYVNTAFLTMAICKGLTMAIANPSQELLMNAAFASDMLLDRPDSDIAYIERMSRLAEEKAQYETVVVKKSDNDASASNGTC
;
A
#
# COMPACT_ATOMS: atom_id res chain seq x y z
N PHE A 1 -11.82 1.45 14.81
CA PHE A 1 -12.94 1.57 13.86
C PHE A 1 -12.42 2.07 12.50
N ILE A 2 -12.74 1.34 11.43
CA ILE A 2 -12.43 1.80 10.06
C ILE A 2 -13.67 2.51 9.52
N LEU A 3 -13.54 3.81 9.29
CA LEU A 3 -14.55 4.66 8.71
C LEU A 3 -14.48 4.53 7.18
N LEU A 4 -15.50 3.90 6.61
CA LEU A 4 -15.67 3.81 5.16
C LEU A 4 -16.58 4.95 4.69
N PRO A 5 -16.15 5.85 3.79
CA PRO A 5 -16.91 7.02 3.39
C PRO A 5 -18.01 6.68 2.36
N LEU A 6 -18.99 5.91 2.82
CA LEU A 6 -20.19 5.53 2.08
C LEU A 6 -21.44 6.08 2.79
N SER A 7 -22.45 6.41 2.01
CA SER A 7 -23.77 6.83 2.50
C SER A 7 -24.85 5.85 2.03
N ASP A 8 -26.09 6.06 2.46
CA ASP A 8 -27.25 5.31 1.98
C ASP A 8 -27.48 5.48 0.46
N ALA A 9 -26.95 6.56 -0.12
CA ALA A 9 -26.95 6.78 -1.56
C ALA A 9 -25.85 5.98 -2.32
N GLY A 10 -24.96 5.30 -1.58
CA GLY A 10 -23.86 4.52 -2.14
C GLY A 10 -22.53 5.27 -2.16
N LEU A 11 -21.80 5.14 -3.28
CA LEU A 11 -20.49 5.78 -3.48
C LEU A 11 -20.60 7.30 -3.61
N PRO A 12 -19.67 8.08 -3.00
CA PRO A 12 -19.62 9.53 -3.18
C PRO A 12 -19.33 9.89 -4.65
N LYS A 13 -19.91 10.99 -5.13
CA LYS A 13 -19.75 11.49 -6.51
C LYS A 13 -18.37 12.09 -6.75
N ASP A 14 -17.82 12.73 -5.71
CA ASP A 14 -16.58 13.47 -5.75
C ASP A 14 -15.90 13.53 -4.38
N VAL A 15 -14.76 14.18 -4.31
CA VAL A 15 -13.98 14.33 -3.08
C VAL A 15 -14.72 15.16 -2.03
N GLU A 16 -15.48 16.16 -2.43
CA GLU A 16 -16.19 17.02 -1.49
C GLU A 16 -17.34 16.27 -0.79
N GLU A 17 -18.10 15.48 -1.54
CA GLU A 17 -19.11 14.60 -0.94
C GLU A 17 -18.46 13.55 -0.03
N LYS A 18 -17.30 12.99 -0.44
CA LYS A 18 -16.52 12.06 0.38
C LYS A 18 -16.10 12.71 1.71
N LYS A 19 -15.58 13.93 1.70
CA LYS A 19 -15.24 14.69 2.91
C LYS A 19 -16.45 14.94 3.81
N GLN A 20 -17.60 15.28 3.23
CA GLN A 20 -18.85 15.48 3.99
C GLN A 20 -19.28 14.19 4.70
N ILE A 21 -19.23 13.06 4.01
CA ILE A 21 -19.56 11.74 4.59
C ILE A 21 -18.58 11.40 5.72
N ILE A 22 -17.27 11.60 5.52
CA ILE A 22 -16.24 11.40 6.54
C ILE A 22 -16.58 12.23 7.79
N ASN A 23 -16.87 13.51 7.63
CA ASN A 23 -17.21 14.39 8.74
C ASN A 23 -18.47 13.94 9.47
N THR A 24 -19.51 13.59 8.75
CA THR A 24 -20.79 13.12 9.33
C THR A 24 -20.60 11.88 10.18
N ILE A 25 -19.88 10.86 9.65
CA ILE A 25 -19.64 9.61 10.38
C ILE A 25 -18.69 9.84 11.56
N TYR A 26 -17.62 10.63 11.36
CA TYR A 26 -16.66 10.99 12.40
C TYR A 26 -17.33 11.70 13.57
N ASP A 27 -18.10 12.76 13.31
CA ASP A 27 -18.79 13.52 14.35
C ASP A 27 -19.80 12.64 15.11
N LYS A 28 -20.48 11.74 14.39
CA LYS A 28 -21.36 10.74 15.00
C LYS A 28 -20.62 9.77 15.90
N ALA A 29 -19.49 9.25 15.47
CA ALA A 29 -18.67 8.35 16.27
C ALA A 29 -18.20 9.01 17.58
N LEU A 30 -17.70 10.25 17.51
CA LEU A 30 -17.33 11.02 18.71
C LEU A 30 -18.51 11.26 19.63
N SER A 31 -19.71 11.59 19.08
CA SER A 31 -20.92 11.79 19.88
C SER A 31 -21.37 10.55 20.64
N LEU A 32 -20.96 9.37 20.19
CA LEU A 32 -21.23 8.07 20.84
C LEU A 32 -20.11 7.64 21.80
N GLY A 33 -19.11 8.49 22.04
CA GLY A 33 -18.02 8.26 22.98
C GLY A 33 -16.81 7.53 22.41
N MET A 34 -16.71 7.39 21.10
CA MET A 34 -15.49 6.85 20.46
C MET A 34 -14.37 7.90 20.54
N ALA A 35 -13.15 7.47 20.85
CA ALA A 35 -12.01 8.37 20.87
C ALA A 35 -11.47 8.65 19.45
N HIS A 36 -10.85 9.81 19.24
CA HIS A 36 -10.26 10.21 17.96
C HIS A 36 -9.24 9.18 17.44
N GLU A 37 -8.40 8.69 18.31
CA GLU A 37 -7.33 7.73 18.04
C GLU A 37 -7.84 6.32 17.68
N ASP A 38 -9.11 6.02 17.94
CA ASP A 38 -9.74 4.75 17.57
C ASP A 38 -10.29 4.73 16.13
N ILE A 39 -10.17 5.85 15.41
CA ILE A 39 -10.76 6.04 14.08
C ILE A 39 -9.67 6.06 13.00
N VAL A 40 -9.81 5.19 12.01
CA VAL A 40 -9.01 5.13 10.79
C VAL A 40 -9.92 5.34 9.60
N VAL A 41 -9.56 6.19 8.65
CA VAL A 41 -10.40 6.47 7.47
C VAL A 41 -9.93 5.62 6.28
N ASP A 42 -10.85 4.88 5.66
CA ASP A 42 -10.58 4.22 4.37
C ASP A 42 -10.60 5.27 3.25
N GLY A 43 -9.51 5.32 2.47
CA GLY A 43 -9.38 6.24 1.33
C GLY A 43 -10.36 5.95 0.18
N LEU A 44 -11.08 4.83 0.25
CA LEU A 44 -12.07 4.39 -0.74
C LEU A 44 -11.50 4.40 -2.17
N VAL A 45 -10.61 3.45 -2.44
CA VAL A 45 -9.92 3.33 -3.73
C VAL A 45 -10.86 2.73 -4.78
N ALA A 46 -11.25 3.51 -5.77
CA ALA A 46 -11.91 3.02 -6.98
C ALA A 46 -10.89 2.54 -8.02
N THR A 47 -11.34 1.79 -9.02
CA THR A 47 -10.47 1.38 -10.12
C THR A 47 -10.30 2.49 -11.15
N ILE A 48 -9.07 2.71 -11.60
CA ILE A 48 -8.75 3.71 -12.64
C ILE A 48 -9.42 3.37 -13.98
N GLY A 49 -9.74 2.09 -14.22
CA GLY A 49 -10.48 1.66 -15.41
C GLY A 49 -11.92 2.17 -15.48
N ALA A 50 -12.56 2.41 -14.33
CA ALA A 50 -13.91 2.96 -14.25
C ALA A 50 -13.91 4.48 -14.00
N ASN A 51 -12.91 5.00 -13.30
CA ASN A 51 -12.77 6.42 -13.00
C ASN A 51 -11.30 6.86 -13.20
N PRO A 52 -10.96 7.56 -14.28
CA PRO A 52 -9.60 8.05 -14.53
C PRO A 52 -9.04 8.94 -13.42
N LYS A 53 -9.88 9.54 -12.58
CA LYS A 53 -9.50 10.37 -11.45
C LYS A 53 -9.37 9.61 -10.13
N ALA A 54 -9.63 8.30 -10.10
CA ALA A 54 -9.69 7.50 -8.88
C ALA A 54 -8.46 7.66 -7.97
N ALA A 55 -7.26 7.68 -8.56
CA ALA A 55 -6.02 7.87 -7.80
C ALA A 55 -5.95 9.27 -7.17
N ILE A 56 -6.26 10.31 -7.95
CA ILE A 56 -6.22 11.70 -7.50
C ILE A 56 -7.23 11.93 -6.37
N GLU A 57 -8.45 11.45 -6.53
CA GLU A 57 -9.50 11.55 -5.51
C GLU A 57 -9.11 10.83 -4.20
N CYS A 58 -8.43 9.68 -4.31
CA CYS A 58 -7.90 8.98 -3.15
C CYS A 58 -6.79 9.78 -2.47
N TYR A 59 -5.85 10.34 -3.23
CA TYR A 59 -4.75 11.16 -2.69
C TYR A 59 -5.26 12.42 -1.99
N GLU A 60 -6.26 13.09 -2.54
CA GLU A 60 -6.90 14.25 -1.94
C GLU A 60 -7.63 13.88 -0.63
N THR A 61 -8.27 12.71 -0.58
CA THR A 61 -8.90 12.18 0.63
C THR A 61 -7.86 11.90 1.72
N ILE A 62 -6.73 11.25 1.36
CA ILE A 62 -5.64 10.96 2.29
C ILE A 62 -5.05 12.27 2.84
N ALA A 63 -4.76 13.23 1.96
CA ALA A 63 -4.22 14.53 2.36
C ALA A 63 -5.19 15.29 3.29
N TYR A 64 -6.48 15.30 2.98
CA TYR A 64 -7.50 15.88 3.84
C TYR A 64 -7.51 15.24 5.24
N CYS A 65 -7.51 13.91 5.31
CA CYS A 65 -7.49 13.21 6.60
C CYS A 65 -6.24 13.53 7.42
N LYS A 66 -5.06 13.55 6.77
CA LYS A 66 -3.79 13.88 7.41
C LYS A 66 -3.75 15.35 7.87
N ASP A 67 -4.04 16.28 6.95
CA ASP A 67 -3.72 17.70 7.16
C ASP A 67 -4.79 18.43 7.96
N GLU A 68 -6.06 18.11 7.74
CA GLU A 68 -7.19 18.79 8.38
C GLU A 68 -7.76 18.00 9.57
N LYS A 69 -7.93 16.69 9.43
CA LYS A 69 -8.55 15.86 10.48
C LYS A 69 -7.56 15.26 11.45
N LYS A 70 -6.27 15.15 11.09
CA LYS A 70 -5.21 14.47 11.86
C LYS A 70 -5.55 12.99 12.09
N LEU A 71 -6.25 12.37 11.16
CA LEU A 71 -6.67 10.97 11.21
C LEU A 71 -5.76 10.08 10.36
N PRO A 72 -5.43 8.88 10.84
CA PRO A 72 -4.77 7.86 10.04
C PRO A 72 -5.68 7.38 8.92
N THR A 73 -5.06 6.91 7.83
CA THR A 73 -5.77 6.41 6.65
C THR A 73 -5.35 5.01 6.27
N ILE A 74 -6.28 4.24 5.70
CA ILE A 74 -6.05 2.90 5.15
C ILE A 74 -6.58 2.82 3.73
N CYS A 75 -5.94 2.01 2.87
CA CYS A 75 -6.41 1.77 1.51
C CYS A 75 -6.31 0.29 1.14
N GLY A 76 -7.35 -0.23 0.50
CA GLY A 76 -7.31 -1.48 -0.26
C GLY A 76 -6.56 -1.26 -1.57
N LEU A 77 -5.24 -1.45 -1.57
CA LEU A 77 -4.33 -0.96 -2.59
C LEU A 77 -4.65 -1.46 -4.00
N SER A 78 -4.91 -2.75 -4.14
CA SER A 78 -5.05 -3.39 -5.45
C SER A 78 -6.32 -3.02 -6.21
N ASN A 79 -7.27 -2.33 -5.60
CA ASN A 79 -8.47 -1.85 -6.27
C ASN A 79 -8.15 -0.87 -7.39
N ILE A 80 -7.12 -0.04 -7.22
CA ILE A 80 -6.73 0.98 -8.21
C ILE A 80 -6.48 0.40 -9.61
N SER A 81 -5.89 -0.79 -9.67
CA SER A 81 -5.47 -1.44 -10.91
C SER A 81 -6.39 -2.56 -11.38
N PHE A 82 -7.59 -2.69 -10.77
CA PHE A 82 -8.50 -3.78 -11.13
C PHE A 82 -8.84 -3.75 -12.63
N GLY A 83 -8.68 -4.91 -13.29
CA GLY A 83 -8.92 -5.07 -14.72
C GLY A 83 -7.75 -4.65 -15.64
N LEU A 84 -6.66 -4.11 -15.11
CA LEU A 84 -5.47 -3.75 -15.89
C LEU A 84 -4.47 -4.92 -16.00
N PRO A 85 -3.69 -5.00 -17.09
CA PRO A 85 -2.52 -5.86 -17.16
C PRO A 85 -1.40 -5.32 -16.25
N GLU A 86 -0.42 -6.17 -15.91
CA GLU A 86 0.80 -5.79 -15.18
C GLU A 86 0.53 -4.92 -13.95
N ARG A 87 -0.48 -5.30 -13.17
CA ARG A 87 -1.03 -4.53 -12.04
C ARG A 87 0.00 -4.10 -10.99
N MET A 88 1.09 -4.85 -10.87
CA MET A 88 2.12 -4.60 -9.88
C MET A 88 2.76 -3.22 -10.05
N TYR A 89 3.00 -2.78 -11.28
CA TYR A 89 3.59 -1.45 -11.55
C TYR A 89 2.64 -0.33 -11.12
N VAL A 90 1.36 -0.45 -11.47
CA VAL A 90 0.34 0.53 -11.08
C VAL A 90 0.17 0.57 -9.56
N ASN A 91 0.07 -0.60 -8.92
CA ASN A 91 -0.06 -0.71 -7.46
C ASN A 91 1.15 -0.09 -6.73
N THR A 92 2.37 -0.35 -7.23
CA THR A 92 3.61 0.18 -6.64
C THR A 92 3.68 1.69 -6.78
N ALA A 93 3.41 2.23 -7.95
CA ALA A 93 3.39 3.67 -8.19
C ALA A 93 2.30 4.36 -7.34
N PHE A 94 1.08 3.79 -7.31
CA PHE A 94 -0.01 4.30 -6.49
C PHE A 94 0.36 4.33 -4.99
N LEU A 95 0.95 3.24 -4.47
CA LEU A 95 1.39 3.18 -3.06
C LEU A 95 2.40 4.29 -2.74
N THR A 96 3.44 4.44 -3.57
CA THR A 96 4.47 5.47 -3.36
C THR A 96 3.86 6.87 -3.30
N MET A 97 2.97 7.19 -4.24
CA MET A 97 2.28 8.48 -4.29
C MET A 97 1.33 8.67 -3.10
N ALA A 98 0.62 7.62 -2.68
CA ALA A 98 -0.26 7.65 -1.51
C ALA A 98 0.52 7.86 -0.20
N ILE A 99 1.67 7.21 -0.02
CA ILE A 99 2.57 7.41 1.11
C ILE A 99 3.04 8.88 1.16
N CYS A 100 3.41 9.45 0.03
CA CYS A 100 3.78 10.87 -0.07
C CYS A 100 2.64 11.81 0.38
N LYS A 101 1.37 11.43 0.14
CA LYS A 101 0.19 12.17 0.59
C LYS A 101 -0.17 11.93 2.07
N GLY A 102 0.47 10.95 2.71
CA GLY A 102 0.28 10.69 4.13
C GLY A 102 -0.49 9.42 4.47
N LEU A 103 -0.60 8.48 3.52
CA LEU A 103 -1.16 7.16 3.81
C LEU A 103 -0.39 6.51 4.97
N THR A 104 -1.13 5.97 5.94
CA THR A 104 -0.56 5.32 7.13
C THR A 104 -0.59 3.80 7.07
N MET A 105 -1.59 3.23 6.40
CA MET A 105 -1.77 1.78 6.29
C MET A 105 -2.22 1.39 4.89
N ALA A 106 -1.82 0.19 4.44
CA ALA A 106 -2.29 -0.37 3.18
C ALA A 106 -2.66 -1.85 3.36
N ILE A 107 -3.81 -2.24 2.81
CA ILE A 107 -4.16 -3.65 2.63
C ILE A 107 -3.54 -4.08 1.30
N ALA A 108 -2.46 -4.86 1.37
CA ALA A 108 -1.67 -5.26 0.23
C ALA A 108 -1.07 -6.66 0.43
N ASN A 109 -0.58 -7.27 -0.65
CA ASN A 109 0.13 -8.54 -0.57
C ASN A 109 1.60 -8.31 -0.18
N PRO A 110 2.05 -8.70 1.02
CA PRO A 110 3.43 -8.49 1.47
C PRO A 110 4.46 -9.34 0.73
N SER A 111 4.03 -10.37 -0.03
CA SER A 111 4.92 -11.18 -0.87
C SER A 111 5.32 -10.48 -2.18
N GLN A 112 4.74 -9.33 -2.50
CA GLN A 112 5.14 -8.55 -3.66
C GLN A 112 6.40 -7.72 -3.34
N GLU A 113 7.56 -8.27 -3.67
CA GLU A 113 8.87 -7.68 -3.34
C GLU A 113 9.00 -6.24 -3.82
N LEU A 114 8.66 -5.97 -5.10
CA LEU A 114 8.73 -4.62 -5.66
C LEU A 114 7.88 -3.61 -4.87
N LEU A 115 6.66 -3.99 -4.53
CA LEU A 115 5.73 -3.17 -3.76
C LEU A 115 6.28 -2.84 -2.38
N MET A 116 6.76 -3.86 -1.67
CA MET A 116 7.31 -3.69 -0.33
C MET A 116 8.60 -2.87 -0.34
N ASN A 117 9.49 -3.10 -1.31
CA ASN A 117 10.73 -2.34 -1.42
C ASN A 117 10.45 -0.86 -1.70
N ALA A 118 9.44 -0.57 -2.55
CA ALA A 118 9.01 0.80 -2.79
C ALA A 118 8.42 1.48 -1.55
N ALA A 119 7.69 0.74 -0.70
CA ALA A 119 7.18 1.27 0.56
C ALA A 119 8.31 1.69 1.50
N PHE A 120 9.28 0.80 1.76
CA PHE A 120 10.43 1.11 2.62
C PHE A 120 11.27 2.27 2.07
N ALA A 121 11.50 2.29 0.75
CA ALA A 121 12.20 3.40 0.11
C ALA A 121 11.44 4.73 0.23
N SER A 122 10.11 4.70 0.13
CA SER A 122 9.27 5.90 0.27
C SER A 122 9.34 6.47 1.68
N ASP A 123 9.30 5.61 2.71
CA ASP A 123 9.41 6.03 4.10
C ASP A 123 10.78 6.65 4.39
N MET A 124 11.87 6.09 3.84
CA MET A 124 13.22 6.64 3.96
C MET A 124 13.33 8.01 3.27
N LEU A 125 12.76 8.17 2.07
CA LEU A 125 12.77 9.44 1.35
C LEU A 125 11.94 10.54 2.02
N LEU A 126 10.99 10.16 2.88
CA LEU A 126 10.17 11.08 3.68
C LEU A 126 10.74 11.34 5.08
N ASP A 127 11.95 10.86 5.36
CA ASP A 127 12.63 11.04 6.64
C ASP A 127 11.77 10.59 7.84
N ARG A 128 11.08 9.44 7.69
CA ARG A 128 10.31 8.87 8.80
C ARG A 128 11.23 8.28 9.86
N PRO A 129 10.85 8.30 11.14
CA PRO A 129 11.67 7.74 12.20
C PRO A 129 12.12 6.30 11.89
N ASP A 130 13.41 6.01 12.05
CA ASP A 130 14.06 4.70 11.86
C ASP A 130 13.92 4.08 10.45
N SER A 131 13.45 4.85 9.46
CA SER A 131 13.17 4.35 8.11
C SER A 131 14.44 4.01 7.32
N ASP A 132 15.53 4.68 7.56
CA ASP A 132 16.85 4.37 7.00
C ASP A 132 17.38 3.02 7.47
N ILE A 133 17.29 2.75 8.78
CA ILE A 133 17.65 1.47 9.39
C ILE A 133 16.76 0.36 8.82
N ALA A 134 15.45 0.56 8.83
CA ALA A 134 14.49 -0.42 8.32
C ALA A 134 14.71 -0.75 6.83
N TYR A 135 15.06 0.26 6.01
CA TYR A 135 15.39 0.06 4.60
C TYR A 135 16.67 -0.76 4.43
N ILE A 136 17.75 -0.40 5.14
CA ILE A 136 19.05 -1.07 5.06
C ILE A 136 18.92 -2.55 5.50
N GLU A 137 18.26 -2.82 6.62
CA GLU A 137 18.04 -4.18 7.12
C GLU A 137 17.26 -5.03 6.11
N ARG A 138 16.21 -4.45 5.52
CA ARG A 138 15.44 -5.15 4.50
C ARG A 138 16.28 -5.48 3.27
N MET A 139 17.05 -4.52 2.75
CA MET A 139 17.87 -4.72 1.55
C MET A 139 19.00 -5.71 1.81
N SER A 140 19.63 -5.69 2.97
CA SER A 140 20.67 -6.64 3.37
C SER A 140 20.11 -8.07 3.41
N ARG A 141 18.96 -8.28 4.04
CA ARG A 141 18.30 -9.58 4.08
C ARG A 141 17.96 -10.11 2.69
N LEU A 142 17.41 -9.27 1.80
CA LEU A 142 17.11 -9.65 0.42
C LEU A 142 18.37 -10.04 -0.37
N ALA A 143 19.49 -9.34 -0.15
CA ALA A 143 20.76 -9.68 -0.77
C ALA A 143 21.28 -11.06 -0.29
N GLU A 144 21.18 -11.34 0.99
CA GLU A 144 21.54 -12.64 1.58
C GLU A 144 20.67 -13.78 1.03
N GLU A 145 19.35 -13.59 0.97
CA GLU A 145 18.41 -14.56 0.42
C GLU A 145 18.72 -14.87 -1.07
N LYS A 146 19.02 -13.86 -1.87
CA LYS A 146 19.41 -14.04 -3.29
C LYS A 146 20.72 -14.79 -3.42
N ALA A 147 21.74 -14.45 -2.64
CA ALA A 147 23.03 -15.15 -2.66
C ALA A 147 22.90 -16.64 -2.26
N GLN A 148 22.06 -16.95 -1.26
CA GLN A 148 21.78 -18.32 -0.86
C GLN A 148 21.07 -19.10 -1.97
N TYR A 149 20.09 -18.49 -2.64
CA TYR A 149 19.36 -19.11 -3.74
C TYR A 149 20.29 -19.43 -4.93
N GLU A 150 21.14 -18.49 -5.34
CA GLU A 150 22.12 -18.69 -6.39
C GLU A 150 23.08 -19.85 -6.07
N THR A 151 23.56 -19.94 -4.82
CA THR A 151 24.44 -21.02 -4.36
C THR A 151 23.75 -22.39 -4.46
N VAL A 152 22.46 -22.48 -4.14
CA VAL A 152 21.69 -23.73 -4.21
C VAL A 152 21.46 -24.15 -5.67
N VAL A 153 21.18 -23.19 -6.55
CA VAL A 153 20.96 -23.45 -7.98
C VAL A 153 22.24 -23.98 -8.65
N VAL A 154 23.39 -23.36 -8.37
CA VAL A 154 24.69 -23.78 -8.89
C VAL A 154 25.01 -25.22 -8.44
N LYS A 155 24.85 -25.53 -7.16
CA LYS A 155 25.09 -26.90 -6.64
C LYS A 155 24.18 -27.97 -7.26
N LYS A 156 22.94 -27.63 -7.61
CA LYS A 156 22.04 -28.54 -8.31
C LYS A 156 22.50 -28.82 -9.75
N SER A 157 22.89 -27.74 -10.47
CA SER A 157 23.38 -27.90 -11.86
C SER A 157 24.65 -28.75 -11.94
N ASP A 158 25.58 -28.62 -11.00
CA ASP A 158 26.82 -29.41 -10.94
C ASP A 158 26.54 -30.88 -10.62
N ASN A 159 25.58 -31.20 -9.77
CA ASN A 159 25.17 -32.56 -9.45
C ASN A 159 24.47 -33.23 -10.62
N ASP A 160 23.62 -32.54 -11.35
CA ASP A 160 22.93 -33.08 -12.53
C ASP A 160 23.93 -33.31 -13.70
N ALA A 161 24.94 -32.47 -13.87
CA ALA A 161 25.99 -32.61 -14.84
C ALA A 161 26.91 -33.81 -14.52
N SER A 162 27.19 -34.08 -13.25
CA SER A 162 27.99 -35.23 -12.83
C SER A 162 27.23 -36.57 -12.93
N ALA A 163 25.90 -36.55 -12.76
CA ALA A 163 25.06 -37.73 -12.90
C ALA A 163 24.88 -38.18 -14.37
N SER A 164 24.94 -37.25 -15.33
CA SER A 164 24.83 -37.56 -16.76
C SER A 164 26.11 -38.12 -17.42
N ASN A 165 27.28 -37.96 -16.77
CA ASN A 165 28.55 -38.46 -17.28
C ASN A 165 28.94 -39.88 -16.75
N GLY A 166 28.09 -40.53 -15.99
CA GLY A 166 28.32 -41.84 -15.36
C GLY A 166 27.73 -43.04 -16.08
N THR A 167 27.18 -42.91 -17.28
CA THR A 167 26.62 -44.01 -18.08
C THR A 167 27.31 -44.10 -19.44
N CYS A 168 28.45 -44.79 -19.46
CA CYS A 168 29.05 -45.44 -20.63
C CYS A 168 29.33 -46.89 -20.29
#